data_390937026b681cbd906cf2fea6b2d47a
#
_entry.id   390937026b681cbd906cf2fea6b2d47a
#
_cell.length_a   1.000
_cell.length_b   1.000
_cell.length_c   1.000
_cell.angle_alpha   90.00
_cell.angle_beta   90.00
_cell.angle_gamma   90.00
#
_symmetry.space_group_name_H-M   'P 1'
#
loop_
_entity.id
_entity.type
_entity.pdbx_description
1 polymer ?
#
loop_
_entity_poly.entity_id
_entity_poly.type
_entity_poly.pdbx_seq_one_letter_code
_entity_poly.pdbx_strand_id
1 'polypeptide(L)'
;MSRFSPVLVCLGVLVAAAVCPATGSAQIGRTEVVSVRFEGNESFPRDSLARAIVTRETECRSAIFSPFCWAGADFALQEFYLQERQIPLDRLRLQVWYQIRGFREATVDTARTMHEEGTAEVSFLVVEGQPVLVRSISVEGVEGFNDPEITATLPLLPGDRLSQIALEATRDSLQNRLANRGYARVEVFRRFRIPADDPYGAEVTYSVEVGTRAYYGPVEIFGNESLSDATIRNTLEFREGDLYRGAELFESQSRLFGLDIMRSATVQPDFANATDSVIPVRVDVTEGDEYRVRYGAGLSNAECFDLETRWTARNFRGGGRILQARARVSNLLTPQFRDILCPQAGKEEFGELNWLASIDFAQPWIFSTRNSFVASVFGERQSLPDVFVRQAVGLQVALTRAIGPQTSLTISYRPELSRLEAAELLFCTGFLVCTPEDIDILDDVNMIAPIGISFSRNLANNPLNPTRGYSLALDLEHAAG
;
A
#
# COMPACT_ATOMS: atom_id res chain seq x y z
N MET A 1 -41.72 38.54 27.47
CA MET A 1 -40.89 38.88 26.32
C MET A 1 -39.75 37.86 26.25
N SER A 2 -39.97 36.77 25.55
CA SER A 2 -39.05 35.61 25.44
C SER A 2 -38.07 35.85 24.29
N ARG A 3 -36.76 35.84 24.61
CA ARG A 3 -35.71 35.88 23.61
C ARG A 3 -35.52 34.46 23.06
N PHE A 4 -36.02 34.24 21.87
CA PHE A 4 -35.64 33.00 21.09
C PHE A 4 -34.17 33.07 20.66
N SER A 5 -33.43 32.06 21.02
CA SER A 5 -32.00 31.93 20.71
C SER A 5 -31.80 31.63 19.21
N PRO A 6 -30.93 32.33 18.49
CA PRO A 6 -30.73 32.13 17.04
C PRO A 6 -30.11 30.78 16.68
N VAL A 7 -29.66 29.97 17.64
CA VAL A 7 -29.03 28.64 17.42
C VAL A 7 -30.08 27.57 17.00
N LEU A 8 -31.34 27.71 17.45
CA LEU A 8 -32.38 26.75 17.07
C LEU A 8 -32.87 26.93 15.63
N VAL A 9 -32.73 28.12 15.05
CA VAL A 9 -33.16 28.41 13.67
C VAL A 9 -32.13 27.83 12.66
N CYS A 10 -30.85 27.79 12.97
CA CYS A 10 -29.83 27.19 12.11
C CYS A 10 -29.90 25.66 12.04
N LEU A 11 -30.30 24.99 13.13
CA LEU A 11 -30.46 23.52 13.11
C LEU A 11 -31.71 23.10 12.33
N GLY A 12 -32.78 23.87 12.37
CA GLY A 12 -34.01 23.62 11.62
C GLY A 12 -33.83 23.73 10.09
N VAL A 13 -32.98 24.64 9.64
CA VAL A 13 -32.69 24.85 8.20
C VAL A 13 -31.80 23.74 7.65
N LEU A 14 -30.90 23.18 8.44
CA LEU A 14 -30.03 22.07 8.01
C LEU A 14 -30.79 20.74 7.86
N VAL A 15 -31.81 20.49 8.68
CA VAL A 15 -32.66 19.29 8.57
C VAL A 15 -33.66 19.41 7.41
N ALA A 16 -34.15 20.61 7.10
CA ALA A 16 -35.06 20.82 5.97
C ALA A 16 -34.39 20.73 4.60
N ALA A 17 -33.07 21.03 4.51
CA ALA A 17 -32.31 20.89 3.29
C ALA A 17 -31.97 19.41 2.94
N ALA A 18 -32.05 18.49 3.90
CA ALA A 18 -31.80 17.06 3.69
C ALA A 18 -33.00 16.28 3.13
N VAL A 19 -34.17 16.92 3.03
CA VAL A 19 -35.41 16.28 2.55
C VAL A 19 -35.90 16.86 1.22
N CYS A 20 -35.15 17.71 0.54
CA CYS A 20 -35.43 17.98 -0.88
C CYS A 20 -35.14 16.68 -1.64
N PRO A 21 -36.15 16.03 -2.27
CA PRO A 21 -35.85 15.02 -3.27
C PRO A 21 -35.00 15.70 -4.33
N ALA A 22 -33.77 15.26 -4.49
CA ALA A 22 -33.02 15.59 -5.69
C ALA A 22 -33.91 15.10 -6.83
N THR A 23 -34.56 16.02 -7.54
CA THR A 23 -35.18 15.73 -8.81
C THR A 23 -34.03 15.25 -9.68
N GLY A 24 -33.88 13.93 -9.75
CA GLY A 24 -33.01 13.31 -10.72
C GLY A 24 -33.42 13.88 -12.07
N SER A 25 -32.58 14.69 -12.66
CA SER A 25 -32.72 15.02 -14.06
C SER A 25 -32.63 13.68 -14.78
N ALA A 26 -33.78 13.12 -15.14
CA ALA A 26 -33.86 11.96 -16.01
C ALA A 26 -33.00 12.30 -17.23
N GLN A 27 -31.88 11.65 -17.39
CA GLN A 27 -31.03 11.78 -18.56
C GLN A 27 -31.76 11.06 -19.71
N ILE A 28 -32.68 11.78 -20.30
CA ILE A 28 -33.48 11.29 -21.41
C ILE A 28 -32.51 10.91 -22.55
N GLY A 29 -32.45 9.62 -22.87
CA GLY A 29 -31.74 9.08 -24.02
C GLY A 29 -30.40 8.40 -23.79
N ARG A 30 -30.01 8.05 -22.57
CA ARG A 30 -28.83 7.23 -22.34
C ARG A 30 -29.23 5.79 -22.06
N THR A 31 -28.74 4.87 -22.89
CA THR A 31 -28.97 3.43 -22.75
C THR A 31 -28.03 2.87 -21.67
N GLU A 32 -28.56 2.27 -20.62
CA GLU A 32 -27.81 1.66 -19.55
C GLU A 32 -27.26 0.28 -19.98
N VAL A 33 -26.02 -0.05 -19.58
CA VAL A 33 -25.41 -1.36 -19.82
C VAL A 33 -25.67 -2.26 -18.62
N VAL A 34 -26.61 -3.18 -18.76
CA VAL A 34 -26.98 -4.13 -17.69
C VAL A 34 -26.04 -5.34 -17.64
N SER A 35 -25.47 -5.76 -18.76
CA SER A 35 -24.53 -6.87 -18.76
C SER A 35 -23.50 -6.77 -19.88
N VAL A 36 -22.29 -7.22 -19.58
CA VAL A 36 -21.21 -7.41 -20.56
C VAL A 36 -20.82 -8.88 -20.54
N ARG A 37 -20.97 -9.57 -21.66
CA ARG A 37 -20.69 -10.99 -21.81
C ARG A 37 -19.51 -11.23 -22.73
N PHE A 38 -18.75 -12.29 -22.42
CA PHE A 38 -17.69 -12.79 -23.30
C PHE A 38 -18.00 -14.24 -23.63
N GLU A 39 -17.98 -14.57 -24.91
CA GLU A 39 -18.28 -15.89 -25.42
C GLU A 39 -17.10 -16.39 -26.24
N GLY A 40 -16.72 -17.67 -26.06
CA GLY A 40 -15.57 -18.29 -26.74
C GLY A 40 -14.22 -17.99 -26.12
N ASN A 41 -14.16 -17.42 -24.92
CA ASN A 41 -12.95 -17.14 -24.15
C ASN A 41 -12.51 -18.33 -23.30
N GLU A 42 -11.98 -19.37 -23.94
CA GLU A 42 -11.57 -20.61 -23.25
C GLU A 42 -10.28 -20.46 -22.44
N SER A 43 -9.34 -19.67 -22.95
CA SER A 43 -7.99 -19.53 -22.39
C SER A 43 -7.86 -18.53 -21.25
N PHE A 44 -8.80 -17.61 -21.10
CA PHE A 44 -8.72 -16.54 -20.12
C PHE A 44 -10.05 -16.28 -19.42
N PRO A 45 -10.03 -15.99 -18.10
CA PRO A 45 -11.24 -15.73 -17.35
C PRO A 45 -11.87 -14.38 -17.74
N ARG A 46 -13.20 -14.30 -17.60
CA ARG A 46 -14.02 -13.09 -17.88
C ARG A 46 -13.43 -11.82 -17.25
N ASP A 47 -13.01 -11.91 -15.98
CA ASP A 47 -12.49 -10.74 -15.23
C ASP A 47 -11.23 -10.14 -15.86
N SER A 48 -10.41 -10.95 -16.54
CA SER A 48 -9.22 -10.46 -17.24
C SER A 48 -9.58 -9.70 -18.49
N LEU A 49 -10.61 -10.14 -19.21
CA LEU A 49 -11.12 -9.49 -20.41
C LEU A 49 -11.89 -8.20 -20.07
N ALA A 50 -12.69 -8.23 -19.01
CA ALA A 50 -13.41 -7.06 -18.51
C ALA A 50 -12.47 -5.91 -18.13
N ARG A 51 -11.29 -6.22 -17.60
CA ARG A 51 -10.26 -5.20 -17.33
C ARG A 51 -9.56 -4.65 -18.58
N ALA A 52 -9.66 -5.34 -19.70
CA ALA A 52 -9.05 -4.91 -20.96
C ALA A 52 -9.91 -3.93 -21.77
N ILE A 53 -11.18 -3.77 -21.41
CA ILE A 53 -12.16 -2.91 -22.10
C ILE A 53 -12.58 -1.72 -21.22
N VAL A 54 -13.22 -0.73 -21.85
CA VAL A 54 -13.77 0.44 -21.16
C VAL A 54 -15.25 0.27 -20.87
N THR A 55 -15.99 -0.44 -21.72
CA THR A 55 -17.41 -0.74 -21.50
C THR A 55 -17.57 -1.59 -20.25
N ARG A 56 -18.39 -1.12 -19.32
CA ARG A 56 -18.68 -1.80 -18.05
C ARG A 56 -20.16 -2.01 -17.90
N GLU A 57 -20.52 -3.07 -17.17
CA GLU A 57 -21.90 -3.29 -16.73
C GLU A 57 -22.19 -2.49 -15.46
N THR A 58 -23.45 -2.12 -15.26
CA THR A 58 -23.92 -1.54 -13.99
C THR A 58 -23.65 -2.50 -12.87
N GLU A 59 -22.97 -2.03 -11.82
CA GLU A 59 -22.54 -2.86 -10.68
C GLU A 59 -22.90 -2.21 -9.35
N CYS A 60 -22.87 -2.99 -8.31
CA CYS A 60 -23.08 -2.52 -6.95
C CYS A 60 -21.89 -1.67 -6.48
N ARG A 61 -22.11 -0.49 -5.92
CA ARG A 61 -21.06 0.44 -5.47
C ARG A 61 -20.10 -0.15 -4.46
N SER A 62 -20.57 -1.06 -3.61
CA SER A 62 -19.73 -1.81 -2.69
C SER A 62 -20.46 -3.04 -2.14
N ALA A 63 -19.71 -3.97 -1.56
CA ALA A 63 -20.27 -5.16 -0.92
C ALA A 63 -21.24 -4.82 0.25
N ILE A 64 -21.07 -3.69 0.90
CA ILE A 64 -21.97 -3.22 1.99
C ILE A 64 -23.37 -2.90 1.46
N PHE A 65 -23.47 -2.41 0.21
CA PHE A 65 -24.75 -2.09 -0.42
C PHE A 65 -25.42 -3.30 -1.12
N SER A 66 -24.80 -4.47 -1.10
CA SER A 66 -25.30 -5.68 -1.77
C SER A 66 -26.78 -6.00 -1.48
N PRO A 67 -27.33 -5.90 -0.25
CA PRO A 67 -28.75 -6.12 -0.01
C PRO A 67 -29.66 -5.11 -0.71
N PHE A 68 -29.21 -3.86 -0.82
CA PHE A 68 -29.96 -2.78 -1.47
C PHE A 68 -29.89 -2.89 -3.00
N CYS A 69 -28.75 -3.33 -3.53
CA CYS A 69 -28.61 -3.62 -4.97
C CYS A 69 -29.54 -4.76 -5.38
N TRP A 70 -29.63 -5.82 -4.58
CA TRP A 70 -30.56 -6.92 -4.82
C TRP A 70 -32.03 -6.47 -4.79
N ALA A 71 -32.35 -5.47 -3.96
CA ALA A 71 -33.68 -4.86 -3.89
C ALA A 71 -33.94 -3.83 -5.00
N GLY A 72 -32.97 -3.57 -5.90
CA GLY A 72 -33.10 -2.64 -7.02
C GLY A 72 -33.06 -1.16 -6.61
N ALA A 73 -32.35 -0.83 -5.54
CA ALA A 73 -32.25 0.56 -5.07
C ALA A 73 -31.18 1.34 -5.88
N ASP A 74 -31.59 2.31 -6.66
CA ASP A 74 -30.74 3.10 -7.57
C ASP A 74 -29.52 3.76 -6.87
N PHE A 75 -29.70 4.21 -5.62
CA PHE A 75 -28.59 4.83 -4.85
C PHE A 75 -27.43 3.86 -4.55
N ALA A 76 -27.70 2.57 -4.57
CA ALA A 76 -26.73 1.51 -4.29
C ALA A 76 -25.99 1.05 -5.56
N LEU A 77 -26.50 1.36 -6.74
CA LEU A 77 -25.95 0.99 -8.04
C LEU A 77 -24.98 2.07 -8.57
N GLN A 78 -23.96 1.63 -9.26
CA GLN A 78 -23.12 2.46 -10.12
C GLN A 78 -23.51 2.16 -11.55
N GLU A 79 -24.29 3.04 -12.12
CA GLU A 79 -24.80 2.90 -13.49
C GLU A 79 -23.72 3.24 -14.51
N PHE A 80 -23.59 2.39 -15.52
CA PHE A 80 -22.76 2.62 -16.69
C PHE A 80 -23.60 2.66 -17.96
N TYR A 81 -23.33 3.66 -18.79
CA TYR A 81 -24.10 3.94 -20.00
C TYR A 81 -23.36 3.53 -21.26
N LEU A 82 -24.11 3.00 -22.23
CA LEU A 82 -23.60 2.57 -23.51
C LEU A 82 -23.02 3.76 -24.28
N GLN A 83 -21.75 3.68 -24.60
CA GLN A 83 -21.08 4.59 -25.51
C GLN A 83 -20.78 3.86 -26.82
N GLU A 84 -21.65 4.06 -27.84
CA GLU A 84 -21.53 3.32 -29.11
C GLU A 84 -20.15 3.43 -29.76
N ARG A 85 -19.45 4.57 -29.58
CA ARG A 85 -18.10 4.79 -30.11
C ARG A 85 -17.05 3.91 -29.43
N GLN A 86 -17.31 3.44 -28.20
CA GLN A 86 -16.37 2.60 -27.46
C GLN A 86 -16.42 1.13 -27.89
N ILE A 87 -17.55 0.63 -28.36
CA ILE A 87 -17.71 -0.78 -28.72
C ILE A 87 -16.68 -1.24 -29.78
N PRO A 88 -16.50 -0.53 -30.93
CA PRO A 88 -15.48 -0.91 -31.91
C PRO A 88 -14.05 -0.83 -31.34
N LEU A 89 -13.81 0.12 -30.43
CA LEU A 89 -12.51 0.26 -29.77
C LEU A 89 -12.27 -0.88 -28.77
N ASP A 90 -13.28 -1.28 -28.02
CA ASP A 90 -13.19 -2.39 -27.08
C ASP A 90 -13.00 -3.73 -27.81
N ARG A 91 -13.68 -3.91 -28.95
CA ARG A 91 -13.42 -5.05 -29.83
C ARG A 91 -11.94 -5.10 -30.25
N LEU A 92 -11.39 -3.99 -30.71
CA LEU A 92 -9.98 -3.89 -31.09
C LEU A 92 -9.04 -4.11 -29.90
N ARG A 93 -9.36 -3.54 -28.72
CA ARG A 93 -8.59 -3.76 -27.49
C ARG A 93 -8.52 -5.25 -27.13
N LEU A 94 -9.64 -5.95 -27.19
CA LEU A 94 -9.68 -7.39 -26.93
C LEU A 94 -8.86 -8.17 -27.95
N GLN A 95 -9.00 -7.84 -29.24
CA GLN A 95 -8.24 -8.52 -30.30
C GLN A 95 -6.72 -8.33 -30.08
N VAL A 96 -6.26 -7.10 -29.85
CA VAL A 96 -4.85 -6.80 -29.54
C VAL A 96 -4.43 -7.49 -28.23
N TRP A 97 -5.30 -7.49 -27.22
CA TRP A 97 -5.05 -8.15 -25.93
C TRP A 97 -4.75 -9.64 -26.07
N TYR A 98 -5.47 -10.34 -26.95
CA TYR A 98 -5.21 -11.74 -27.31
C TYR A 98 -3.92 -11.89 -28.12
N GLN A 99 -3.72 -11.04 -29.13
CA GLN A 99 -2.55 -11.11 -30.02
C GLN A 99 -1.23 -10.93 -29.26
N ILE A 100 -1.17 -9.98 -28.32
CA ILE A 100 0.04 -9.79 -27.49
C ILE A 100 0.28 -10.93 -26.48
N ARG A 101 -0.69 -11.85 -26.32
CA ARG A 101 -0.60 -13.04 -25.45
C ARG A 101 -0.44 -14.36 -26.23
N GLY A 102 -0.12 -14.26 -27.52
CA GLY A 102 0.25 -15.41 -28.34
C GLY A 102 -0.85 -15.94 -29.24
N PHE A 103 -2.04 -15.34 -29.27
CA PHE A 103 -3.14 -15.72 -30.15
C PHE A 103 -3.19 -14.83 -31.38
N ARG A 104 -2.31 -15.07 -32.34
CA ARG A 104 -2.16 -14.22 -33.53
C ARG A 104 -3.40 -14.12 -34.40
N GLU A 105 -4.16 -15.18 -34.49
CA GLU A 105 -5.35 -15.31 -35.33
C GLU A 105 -6.62 -14.95 -34.58
N ALA A 106 -6.50 -14.47 -33.33
CA ALA A 106 -7.67 -14.11 -32.54
C ALA A 106 -8.49 -13.03 -33.22
N THR A 107 -9.77 -13.30 -33.35
CA THR A 107 -10.76 -12.34 -33.84
C THR A 107 -11.83 -12.13 -32.80
N VAL A 108 -12.33 -10.92 -32.72
CA VAL A 108 -13.41 -10.55 -31.81
C VAL A 108 -14.50 -9.88 -32.60
N ASP A 109 -15.72 -10.32 -32.40
CA ASP A 109 -16.91 -9.66 -32.91
C ASP A 109 -17.81 -9.17 -31.79
N THR A 110 -18.82 -8.39 -32.08
CA THR A 110 -19.71 -7.81 -31.08
C THR A 110 -21.16 -8.03 -31.45
N ALA A 111 -21.95 -8.49 -30.48
CA ALA A 111 -23.39 -8.49 -30.55
C ALA A 111 -23.96 -7.54 -29.48
N ARG A 112 -25.07 -6.85 -29.86
CA ARG A 112 -25.78 -5.94 -28.96
C ARG A 112 -27.26 -6.30 -28.97
N THR A 113 -27.82 -6.44 -27.81
CA THR A 113 -29.26 -6.60 -27.62
C THR A 113 -29.78 -5.37 -26.90
N MET A 114 -30.67 -4.66 -27.53
CA MET A 114 -31.35 -3.49 -26.96
C MET A 114 -32.71 -3.92 -26.42
N HIS A 115 -33.03 -3.51 -25.22
CA HIS A 115 -34.32 -3.78 -24.60
C HIS A 115 -35.22 -2.51 -24.66
N GLU A 116 -36.52 -2.73 -24.63
CA GLU A 116 -37.51 -1.64 -24.73
C GLU A 116 -37.45 -0.65 -23.55
N GLU A 117 -36.86 -1.07 -22.42
CA GLU A 117 -36.70 -0.25 -21.22
C GLU A 117 -35.51 0.72 -21.25
N GLY A 118 -34.85 0.89 -22.38
CA GLY A 118 -33.67 1.77 -22.50
C GLY A 118 -32.39 1.14 -21.91
N THR A 119 -32.34 -0.18 -21.82
CA THR A 119 -31.19 -0.96 -21.36
C THR A 119 -30.57 -1.75 -22.52
N ALA A 120 -29.29 -2.09 -22.40
CA ALA A 120 -28.56 -2.86 -23.40
C ALA A 120 -27.69 -3.96 -22.77
N GLU A 121 -27.60 -5.08 -23.45
CA GLU A 121 -26.58 -6.10 -23.23
C GLU A 121 -25.53 -6.03 -24.34
N VAL A 122 -24.25 -6.14 -23.96
CA VAL A 122 -23.13 -6.15 -24.91
C VAL A 122 -22.42 -7.50 -24.80
N SER A 123 -22.34 -8.22 -25.92
CA SER A 123 -21.62 -9.50 -26.00
C SER A 123 -20.42 -9.36 -26.93
N PHE A 124 -19.25 -9.82 -26.46
CA PHE A 124 -18.04 -9.96 -27.25
C PHE A 124 -17.85 -11.43 -27.61
N LEU A 125 -17.93 -11.75 -28.90
CA LEU A 125 -17.73 -13.09 -29.41
C LEU A 125 -16.26 -13.24 -29.81
N VAL A 126 -15.53 -14.06 -29.07
CA VAL A 126 -14.10 -14.28 -29.24
C VAL A 126 -13.88 -15.61 -29.97
N VAL A 127 -13.10 -15.56 -31.02
CA VAL A 127 -12.53 -16.77 -31.64
C VAL A 127 -11.03 -16.68 -31.39
N GLU A 128 -10.54 -17.44 -30.40
CA GLU A 128 -9.15 -17.33 -29.95
C GLU A 128 -8.16 -17.82 -31.02
N GLY A 129 -8.51 -18.86 -31.76
CA GLY A 129 -7.60 -19.54 -32.66
C GLY A 129 -6.54 -20.36 -31.90
N GLN A 130 -5.53 -20.83 -32.61
CA GLN A 130 -4.47 -21.62 -32.03
C GLN A 130 -3.35 -20.71 -31.50
N PRO A 131 -2.86 -20.90 -30.24
CA PRO A 131 -1.76 -20.10 -29.71
C PRO A 131 -0.43 -20.49 -30.34
N VAL A 132 0.43 -19.50 -30.55
CA VAL A 132 1.83 -19.75 -30.92
C VAL A 132 2.59 -20.11 -29.65
N LEU A 133 3.30 -21.25 -29.65
CA LEU A 133 4.09 -21.76 -28.54
C LEU A 133 5.58 -21.53 -28.77
N VAL A 134 6.34 -21.23 -27.73
CA VAL A 134 7.79 -21.14 -27.77
C VAL A 134 8.38 -22.54 -27.87
N ARG A 135 9.15 -22.81 -28.94
CA ARG A 135 9.84 -24.09 -29.13
C ARG A 135 11.23 -24.09 -28.49
N SER A 136 11.95 -23.00 -28.67
CA SER A 136 13.30 -22.87 -28.13
C SER A 136 13.58 -21.42 -27.72
N ILE A 137 14.46 -21.28 -26.72
CA ILE A 137 15.00 -20.00 -26.30
C ILE A 137 16.51 -20.11 -26.33
N SER A 138 17.17 -19.19 -27.04
CA SER A 138 18.62 -19.04 -27.05
C SER A 138 19.00 -17.69 -26.48
N VAL A 139 20.09 -17.65 -25.69
CA VAL A 139 20.68 -16.42 -25.17
C VAL A 139 22.13 -16.39 -25.65
N GLU A 140 22.45 -15.42 -26.49
CA GLU A 140 23.76 -15.25 -27.14
C GLU A 140 24.50 -14.07 -26.49
N GLY A 141 25.82 -14.11 -26.45
CA GLY A 141 26.65 -13.01 -25.92
C GLY A 141 26.94 -13.11 -24.41
N VAL A 142 26.58 -14.25 -23.81
CA VAL A 142 26.82 -14.53 -22.37
C VAL A 142 27.75 -15.74 -22.16
N GLU A 143 28.36 -16.28 -23.21
CA GLU A 143 29.18 -17.50 -23.18
C GLU A 143 30.43 -17.37 -22.31
N GLY A 144 30.92 -16.13 -22.11
CA GLY A 144 32.05 -15.83 -21.23
C GLY A 144 31.75 -15.77 -19.74
N PHE A 145 30.48 -15.92 -19.35
CA PHE A 145 30.04 -15.86 -17.95
C PHE A 145 29.88 -17.27 -17.38
N ASN A 146 30.70 -17.63 -16.41
CA ASN A 146 30.53 -18.85 -15.61
C ASN A 146 29.48 -18.69 -14.52
N ASP A 147 28.33 -18.10 -14.85
CA ASP A 147 27.26 -17.82 -13.90
C ASP A 147 25.91 -18.32 -14.45
N PRO A 148 25.51 -19.52 -14.06
CA PRO A 148 24.25 -20.10 -14.54
C PRO A 148 23.00 -19.32 -14.09
N GLU A 149 23.12 -18.45 -13.07
CA GLU A 149 22.00 -17.65 -12.61
C GLU A 149 21.58 -16.57 -13.62
N ILE A 150 22.46 -16.20 -14.59
CA ILE A 150 22.10 -15.25 -15.63
C ILE A 150 20.94 -15.74 -16.46
N THR A 151 20.94 -17.02 -16.84
CA THR A 151 19.91 -17.65 -17.68
C THR A 151 18.97 -18.56 -16.92
N ALA A 152 19.17 -18.76 -15.61
CA ALA A 152 18.30 -19.59 -14.80
C ALA A 152 16.90 -18.97 -14.62
N THR A 153 15.87 -19.78 -14.61
CA THR A 153 14.49 -19.38 -14.27
C THR A 153 14.04 -18.10 -14.98
N LEU A 154 14.07 -18.12 -16.31
CA LEU A 154 13.56 -17.00 -17.12
C LEU A 154 12.02 -16.93 -17.02
N PRO A 155 11.42 -15.72 -17.15
CA PRO A 155 9.98 -15.54 -17.18
C PRO A 155 9.26 -16.25 -18.33
N LEU A 156 9.93 -16.46 -19.47
CA LEU A 156 9.45 -17.20 -20.62
C LEU A 156 10.23 -18.52 -20.72
N LEU A 157 9.52 -19.63 -20.88
CA LEU A 157 10.10 -20.97 -21.00
C LEU A 157 9.65 -21.65 -22.30
N PRO A 158 10.42 -22.63 -22.83
CA PRO A 158 9.94 -23.48 -23.90
C PRO A 158 8.63 -24.19 -23.51
N GLY A 159 7.65 -24.16 -24.41
CA GLY A 159 6.30 -24.65 -24.16
C GLY A 159 5.29 -23.57 -23.75
N ASP A 160 5.74 -22.42 -23.31
CA ASP A 160 4.87 -21.28 -23.00
C ASP A 160 4.28 -20.66 -24.27
N ARG A 161 3.18 -19.93 -24.13
CA ARG A 161 2.61 -19.12 -25.21
C ARG A 161 3.56 -17.96 -25.53
N LEU A 162 3.74 -17.64 -26.80
CA LEU A 162 4.55 -16.50 -27.25
C LEU A 162 3.92 -15.19 -26.85
N SER A 163 4.05 -14.82 -25.59
CA SER A 163 3.52 -13.57 -25.04
C SER A 163 4.54 -12.45 -25.19
N GLN A 164 4.16 -11.32 -25.78
CA GLN A 164 5.01 -10.14 -25.82
C GLN A 164 5.37 -9.63 -24.43
N ILE A 165 4.45 -9.76 -23.47
CA ILE A 165 4.68 -9.40 -22.06
C ILE A 165 5.79 -10.28 -21.46
N ALA A 166 5.74 -11.59 -21.68
CA ALA A 166 6.77 -12.51 -21.18
C ALA A 166 8.10 -12.34 -21.92
N LEU A 167 8.08 -12.03 -23.22
CA LEU A 167 9.28 -11.69 -23.98
C LEU A 167 9.99 -10.46 -23.40
N GLU A 168 9.26 -9.37 -23.11
CA GLU A 168 9.81 -8.17 -22.49
C GLU A 168 10.30 -8.45 -21.06
N ALA A 169 9.50 -9.15 -20.24
CA ALA A 169 9.89 -9.52 -18.89
C ALA A 169 11.17 -10.37 -18.85
N THR A 170 11.39 -11.22 -19.85
CA THR A 170 12.61 -12.01 -19.97
C THR A 170 13.80 -11.14 -20.35
N ARG A 171 13.62 -10.23 -21.33
CA ARG A 171 14.64 -9.23 -21.68
C ARG A 171 15.06 -8.40 -20.46
N ASP A 172 14.08 -7.86 -19.74
CA ASP A 172 14.32 -7.02 -18.56
C ASP A 172 15.00 -7.83 -17.44
N SER A 173 14.61 -9.10 -17.27
CA SER A 173 15.25 -9.99 -16.30
C SER A 173 16.73 -10.23 -16.62
N LEU A 174 17.08 -10.51 -17.88
CA LEU A 174 18.46 -10.67 -18.33
C LEU A 174 19.26 -9.37 -18.13
N GLN A 175 18.71 -8.24 -18.56
CA GLN A 175 19.32 -6.93 -18.41
C GLN A 175 19.58 -6.58 -16.94
N ASN A 176 18.60 -6.76 -16.06
CA ASN A 176 18.72 -6.48 -14.63
C ASN A 176 19.74 -7.41 -13.94
N ARG A 177 19.81 -8.69 -14.32
CA ARG A 177 20.78 -9.63 -13.77
C ARG A 177 22.21 -9.23 -14.09
N LEU A 178 22.46 -8.80 -15.33
CA LEU A 178 23.77 -8.33 -15.75
C LEU A 178 24.10 -6.95 -15.20
N ALA A 179 23.15 -6.03 -15.15
CA ALA A 179 23.31 -4.73 -14.50
C ALA A 179 23.73 -4.88 -13.03
N ASN A 180 23.15 -5.85 -12.31
CA ASN A 180 23.51 -6.14 -10.92
C ASN A 180 24.89 -6.82 -10.75
N ARG A 181 25.53 -7.22 -11.85
CA ARG A 181 26.90 -7.76 -11.89
C ARG A 181 27.95 -6.76 -12.35
N GLY A 182 27.55 -5.49 -12.50
CA GLY A 182 28.44 -4.39 -12.84
C GLY A 182 28.37 -3.93 -14.31
N TYR A 183 27.46 -4.44 -15.11
CA TYR A 183 27.37 -4.07 -16.52
C TYR A 183 26.26 -3.04 -16.73
N ALA A 184 26.56 -1.78 -16.40
CA ALA A 184 25.60 -0.68 -16.40
C ALA A 184 25.01 -0.37 -17.78
N ARG A 185 25.76 -0.62 -18.85
CA ARG A 185 25.40 -0.33 -20.25
C ARG A 185 24.99 -1.58 -21.02
N VAL A 186 24.55 -2.63 -20.30
CA VAL A 186 24.08 -3.85 -20.96
C VAL A 186 22.81 -3.59 -21.75
N GLU A 187 22.81 -4.02 -23.00
CA GLU A 187 21.64 -4.00 -23.87
C GLU A 187 21.26 -5.42 -24.26
N VAL A 188 19.96 -5.73 -24.21
CA VAL A 188 19.42 -7.03 -24.57
C VAL A 188 18.39 -6.86 -25.67
N PHE A 189 18.73 -7.36 -26.84
CA PHE A 189 17.86 -7.35 -28.01
C PHE A 189 17.11 -8.67 -28.11
N ARG A 190 15.80 -8.60 -28.31
CA ARG A 190 14.96 -9.78 -28.51
C ARG A 190 14.57 -9.94 -29.97
N ARG A 191 14.63 -11.16 -30.48
CA ARG A 191 14.10 -11.54 -31.79
C ARG A 191 13.32 -12.84 -31.64
N PHE A 192 12.32 -13.03 -32.45
CA PHE A 192 11.70 -14.32 -32.61
C PHE A 192 11.40 -14.60 -34.08
N ARG A 193 11.42 -15.88 -34.42
CA ARG A 193 11.11 -16.37 -35.73
C ARG A 193 10.03 -17.44 -35.62
N ILE A 194 9.06 -17.42 -36.52
CA ILE A 194 8.07 -18.48 -36.68
C ILE A 194 8.41 -19.20 -37.96
N PRO A 195 8.90 -20.46 -37.93
CA PRO A 195 9.25 -21.22 -39.11
C PRO A 195 8.02 -21.49 -39.99
N ALA A 196 8.21 -21.55 -41.30
CA ALA A 196 7.10 -21.78 -42.24
C ALA A 196 6.50 -23.20 -42.13
N ASP A 197 7.28 -24.12 -41.67
CA ASP A 197 6.89 -25.53 -41.42
C ASP A 197 6.22 -25.74 -40.07
N ASP A 198 6.32 -24.77 -39.12
CA ASP A 198 5.58 -24.80 -37.86
C ASP A 198 4.98 -23.41 -37.57
N PRO A 199 3.79 -23.09 -38.13
CA PRO A 199 3.17 -21.76 -38.03
C PRO A 199 2.70 -21.42 -36.62
N TYR A 200 2.66 -22.39 -35.70
CA TYR A 200 2.30 -22.23 -34.30
C TYR A 200 3.48 -22.48 -33.33
N GLY A 201 4.70 -22.55 -33.86
CA GLY A 201 5.93 -22.63 -33.09
C GLY A 201 6.79 -21.41 -33.30
N ALA A 202 7.42 -20.92 -32.24
CA ALA A 202 8.34 -19.80 -32.27
C ALA A 202 9.71 -20.15 -31.69
N GLU A 203 10.76 -19.72 -32.37
CA GLU A 203 12.13 -19.75 -31.88
C GLU A 203 12.48 -18.34 -31.39
N VAL A 204 12.89 -18.20 -30.12
CA VAL A 204 13.19 -16.90 -29.50
C VAL A 204 14.70 -16.81 -29.26
N THR A 205 15.28 -15.68 -29.65
CA THR A 205 16.70 -15.40 -29.45
C THR A 205 16.85 -14.05 -28.71
N TYR A 206 17.61 -14.05 -27.63
CA TYR A 206 18.07 -12.86 -26.92
C TYR A 206 19.57 -12.65 -27.24
N SER A 207 19.89 -11.56 -27.91
CA SER A 207 21.28 -11.16 -28.18
C SER A 207 21.69 -10.12 -27.15
N VAL A 208 22.72 -10.40 -26.37
CA VAL A 208 23.19 -9.58 -25.26
C VAL A 208 24.46 -8.87 -25.63
N GLU A 209 24.45 -7.54 -25.58
CA GLU A 209 25.63 -6.68 -25.67
C GLU A 209 26.00 -6.21 -24.27
N VAL A 210 27.01 -6.81 -23.67
CA VAL A 210 27.29 -6.68 -22.23
C VAL A 210 27.94 -5.34 -21.89
N GLY A 211 28.83 -4.83 -22.77
CA GLY A 211 29.64 -3.66 -22.48
C GLY A 211 30.75 -3.91 -21.46
N THR A 212 31.30 -2.84 -20.89
CA THR A 212 32.36 -2.89 -19.88
C THR A 212 31.80 -2.91 -18.46
N ARG A 213 32.59 -3.45 -17.51
CA ARG A 213 32.31 -3.32 -16.09
C ARG A 213 32.37 -1.87 -15.65
N ALA A 214 31.38 -1.42 -14.90
CA ALA A 214 31.23 -0.06 -14.46
C ALA A 214 31.17 0.06 -12.93
N TYR A 215 31.56 1.22 -12.46
CA TYR A 215 31.56 1.62 -11.05
C TYR A 215 30.76 2.91 -10.89
N TYR A 216 30.23 3.15 -9.72
CA TYR A 216 29.54 4.41 -9.42
C TYR A 216 30.52 5.58 -9.42
N GLY A 217 30.22 6.61 -10.17
CA GLY A 217 30.90 7.89 -10.20
C GLY A 217 30.35 8.88 -9.16
N PRO A 218 30.67 10.17 -9.36
CA PRO A 218 30.14 11.23 -8.49
C PRO A 218 28.63 11.22 -8.43
N VAL A 219 28.10 11.53 -7.24
CA VAL A 219 26.66 11.68 -7.00
C VAL A 219 26.31 13.16 -7.00
N GLU A 220 25.45 13.58 -7.91
CA GLU A 220 24.93 14.94 -7.99
C GLU A 220 23.50 14.99 -7.43
N ILE A 221 23.27 15.91 -6.47
CA ILE A 221 22.00 16.01 -5.76
C ILE A 221 21.34 17.33 -6.12
N PHE A 222 20.04 17.28 -6.42
CA PHE A 222 19.24 18.43 -6.80
C PHE A 222 17.91 18.44 -6.05
N GLY A 223 17.43 19.65 -5.74
CA GLY A 223 16.09 19.88 -5.19
C GLY A 223 15.94 19.68 -3.69
N ASN A 224 17.04 19.43 -2.95
CA ASN A 224 17.02 19.43 -1.49
C ASN A 224 17.06 20.87 -0.97
N GLU A 225 16.20 21.14 0.02
CA GLU A 225 16.07 22.44 0.67
C GLU A 225 16.48 22.38 2.15
N SER A 226 15.91 21.47 2.90
CA SER A 226 16.12 21.29 4.34
C SER A 226 16.99 20.09 4.68
N LEU A 227 17.01 19.06 3.85
CA LEU A 227 17.92 17.93 4.00
C LEU A 227 19.30 18.26 3.47
N SER A 228 20.31 17.92 4.24
CA SER A 228 21.70 18.09 3.77
C SER A 228 22.07 17.01 2.75
N ASP A 229 22.97 17.37 1.81
CA ASP A 229 23.56 16.41 0.87
C ASP A 229 24.16 15.18 1.58
N ALA A 230 24.78 15.40 2.74
CA ALA A 230 25.33 14.31 3.54
C ALA A 230 24.24 13.32 4.00
N THR A 231 23.06 13.80 4.37
CA THR A 231 21.95 12.94 4.74
C THR A 231 21.45 12.12 3.56
N ILE A 232 21.31 12.75 2.40
CA ILE A 232 20.87 12.08 1.17
C ILE A 232 21.92 11.02 0.76
N ARG A 233 23.21 11.39 0.69
CA ARG A 233 24.29 10.44 0.36
C ARG A 233 24.37 9.26 1.33
N ASN A 234 24.18 9.50 2.62
CA ASN A 234 24.17 8.44 3.64
C ASN A 234 22.95 7.51 3.56
N THR A 235 21.88 7.93 2.87
CA THR A 235 20.67 7.12 2.67
C THR A 235 20.82 6.19 1.45
N LEU A 236 21.78 6.47 0.54
CA LEU A 236 22.02 5.62 -0.63
C LEU A 236 22.62 4.28 -0.20
N GLU A 237 22.33 3.22 -0.98
CA GLU A 237 22.84 1.86 -0.75
C GLU A 237 24.22 1.61 -1.37
N PHE A 238 24.75 2.57 -2.11
CA PHE A 238 26.04 2.52 -2.78
C PHE A 238 26.89 3.75 -2.43
N ARG A 239 28.17 3.68 -2.73
CA ARG A 239 29.13 4.77 -2.61
C ARG A 239 29.89 4.96 -3.93
N GLU A 240 30.46 6.12 -4.10
CA GLU A 240 31.37 6.41 -5.22
C GLU A 240 32.52 5.39 -5.20
N GLY A 241 32.78 4.77 -6.35
CA GLY A 241 33.79 3.73 -6.51
C GLY A 241 33.33 2.31 -6.27
N ASP A 242 32.14 2.09 -5.74
CA ASP A 242 31.55 0.75 -5.62
C ASP A 242 31.19 0.18 -7.01
N LEU A 243 31.18 -1.15 -7.12
CA LEU A 243 30.73 -1.83 -8.33
C LEU A 243 29.27 -1.48 -8.61
N TYR A 244 28.95 -1.06 -9.83
CA TYR A 244 27.60 -0.72 -10.22
C TYR A 244 26.64 -1.91 -10.06
N ARG A 245 25.47 -1.64 -9.47
CA ARG A 245 24.36 -2.58 -9.35
C ARG A 245 23.04 -1.84 -9.51
N GLY A 246 22.30 -2.16 -10.57
CA GLY A 246 21.04 -1.48 -10.88
C GLY A 246 20.01 -1.54 -9.74
N ALA A 247 19.98 -2.64 -8.99
CA ALA A 247 19.07 -2.80 -7.85
C ALA A 247 19.33 -1.79 -6.71
N GLU A 248 20.60 -1.42 -6.48
CA GLU A 248 20.97 -0.45 -5.43
C GLU A 248 20.43 0.96 -5.72
N LEU A 249 20.27 1.33 -7.00
CA LEU A 249 19.63 2.61 -7.37
C LEU A 249 18.16 2.61 -6.96
N PHE A 250 17.45 1.54 -7.26
CA PHE A 250 16.03 1.40 -6.88
C PHE A 250 15.85 1.33 -5.37
N GLU A 251 16.69 0.59 -4.66
CA GLU A 251 16.67 0.52 -3.20
C GLU A 251 16.99 1.88 -2.57
N SER A 252 17.97 2.61 -3.11
CA SER A 252 18.29 3.97 -2.69
C SER A 252 17.12 4.94 -2.89
N GLN A 253 16.48 4.87 -4.06
CA GLN A 253 15.28 5.66 -4.34
C GLN A 253 14.14 5.34 -3.36
N SER A 254 13.88 4.06 -3.09
CA SER A 254 12.86 3.62 -2.15
C SER A 254 13.14 4.09 -0.73
N ARG A 255 14.39 4.08 -0.29
CA ARG A 255 14.78 4.57 1.04
C ARG A 255 14.67 6.09 1.17
N LEU A 256 15.09 6.83 0.14
CA LEU A 256 14.92 8.28 0.12
C LEU A 256 13.43 8.64 0.18
N PHE A 257 12.60 7.97 -0.62
CA PHE A 257 11.16 8.17 -0.60
C PHE A 257 10.51 7.74 0.73
N GLY A 258 11.14 6.81 1.45
CA GLY A 258 10.73 6.37 2.80
C GLY A 258 10.97 7.41 3.90
N LEU A 259 11.75 8.47 3.65
CA LEU A 259 11.86 9.60 4.59
C LEU A 259 10.55 10.39 4.58
N ASP A 260 9.95 10.61 5.74
CA ASP A 260 8.60 11.22 5.87
C ASP A 260 8.49 12.63 5.24
N ILE A 261 9.62 13.33 5.12
CA ILE A 261 9.68 14.64 4.49
C ILE A 261 9.64 14.58 2.95
N MET A 262 9.97 13.43 2.33
CA MET A 262 10.05 13.33 0.87
C MET A 262 8.65 13.27 0.23
N ARG A 263 8.44 14.10 -0.80
CA ARG A 263 7.31 13.98 -1.74
C ARG A 263 7.66 13.12 -2.94
N SER A 264 8.87 13.30 -3.47
CA SER A 264 9.41 12.47 -4.54
C SER A 264 10.91 12.34 -4.40
N ALA A 265 11.43 11.21 -4.86
CA ALA A 265 12.85 10.96 -5.01
C ALA A 265 13.09 10.14 -6.28
N THR A 266 14.06 10.52 -7.07
CA THR A 266 14.50 9.78 -8.25
C THR A 266 16.00 9.59 -8.17
N VAL A 267 16.48 8.36 -8.33
CA VAL A 267 17.91 8.01 -8.35
C VAL A 267 18.20 7.31 -9.68
N GLN A 268 18.93 7.96 -10.55
CA GLN A 268 19.14 7.45 -11.91
C GLN A 268 20.58 7.62 -12.36
N PRO A 269 21.11 6.68 -13.18
CA PRO A 269 22.44 6.81 -13.76
C PRO A 269 22.44 7.93 -14.80
N ASP A 270 23.48 8.75 -14.80
CA ASP A 270 23.71 9.77 -15.82
C ASP A 270 24.63 9.23 -16.92
N PHE A 271 24.02 8.53 -17.89
CA PHE A 271 24.76 7.97 -19.01
C PHE A 271 25.29 9.02 -19.97
N ALA A 272 24.79 10.27 -19.94
CA ALA A 272 25.25 11.34 -20.81
C ALA A 272 26.67 11.83 -20.41
N ASN A 273 26.92 11.86 -19.11
CA ASN A 273 28.21 12.30 -18.54
C ASN A 273 29.09 11.11 -18.08
N ALA A 274 28.69 9.88 -18.39
CA ALA A 274 29.40 8.67 -18.00
C ALA A 274 30.57 8.35 -18.95
N THR A 275 31.66 7.84 -18.39
CA THR A 275 32.70 7.15 -19.15
C THR A 275 32.31 5.66 -19.33
N ASP A 276 33.16 4.88 -20.01
CA ASP A 276 32.92 3.46 -20.23
C ASP A 276 32.80 2.66 -18.90
N SER A 277 33.55 3.07 -17.88
CA SER A 277 33.65 2.34 -16.61
C SER A 277 33.21 3.12 -15.38
N VAL A 278 32.87 4.41 -15.50
CA VAL A 278 32.42 5.24 -14.36
C VAL A 278 31.11 5.90 -14.71
N ILE A 279 30.09 5.59 -13.94
CA ILE A 279 28.72 6.06 -14.14
C ILE A 279 28.34 7.05 -13.04
N PRO A 280 28.28 8.36 -13.31
CA PRO A 280 27.75 9.35 -12.39
C PRO A 280 26.28 9.04 -12.08
N VAL A 281 25.84 9.42 -10.89
CA VAL A 281 24.44 9.22 -10.46
C VAL A 281 23.82 10.57 -10.16
N ARG A 282 22.66 10.80 -10.76
CA ARG A 282 21.83 11.96 -10.49
C ARG A 282 20.72 11.60 -9.51
N VAL A 283 20.59 12.40 -8.46
CA VAL A 283 19.57 12.29 -7.43
C VAL A 283 18.73 13.54 -7.45
N ASP A 284 17.48 13.44 -7.91
CA ASP A 284 16.51 14.53 -7.89
C ASP A 284 15.50 14.27 -6.77
N VAL A 285 15.39 15.21 -5.82
CA VAL A 285 14.46 15.10 -4.70
C VAL A 285 13.50 16.28 -4.67
N THR A 286 12.32 16.07 -4.10
CA THR A 286 11.36 17.12 -3.77
C THR A 286 10.90 16.92 -2.34
N GLU A 287 11.14 17.91 -1.50
CA GLU A 287 10.75 17.87 -0.09
C GLU A 287 9.31 18.37 0.11
N GLY A 288 8.68 17.90 1.15
CA GLY A 288 7.40 18.39 1.64
C GLY A 288 7.57 19.33 2.81
N ASP A 289 6.45 19.75 3.40
CA ASP A 289 6.46 20.65 4.55
C ASP A 289 7.17 19.98 5.74
N GLU A 290 8.08 20.70 6.39
CA GLU A 290 8.79 20.19 7.57
C GLU A 290 7.86 19.96 8.76
N TYR A 291 6.81 20.77 8.89
CA TYR A 291 5.89 20.72 10.00
C TYR A 291 4.50 20.34 9.54
N ARG A 292 3.86 19.46 10.31
CA ARG A 292 2.48 19.05 10.08
C ARG A 292 1.70 19.11 11.38
N VAL A 293 0.51 19.71 11.33
CA VAL A 293 -0.44 19.63 12.42
C VAL A 293 -1.71 18.94 11.94
N ARG A 294 -2.20 18.00 12.74
CA ARG A 294 -3.48 17.32 12.50
C ARG A 294 -4.38 17.53 13.71
N TYR A 295 -5.64 17.79 13.43
CA TYR A 295 -6.70 17.84 14.42
C TYR A 295 -7.74 16.80 14.07
N GLY A 296 -8.26 16.11 15.06
CA GLY A 296 -9.36 15.16 14.93
C GLY A 296 -10.40 15.43 16.02
N ALA A 297 -11.66 15.25 15.68
CA ALA A 297 -12.76 15.21 16.64
C ALA A 297 -13.60 13.97 16.31
N GLY A 298 -14.03 13.26 17.34
CA GLY A 298 -14.83 12.05 17.20
C GLY A 298 -15.97 12.00 18.19
N LEU A 299 -16.92 11.11 17.92
CA LEU A 299 -18.01 10.74 18.80
C LEU A 299 -18.16 9.23 18.79
N SER A 300 -18.16 8.62 19.96
CA SER A 300 -18.38 7.19 20.11
C SER A 300 -19.35 6.90 21.24
N ASN A 301 -19.98 5.71 21.20
CA ASN A 301 -20.91 5.29 22.26
C ASN A 301 -20.20 5.04 23.61
N ALA A 302 -18.91 4.71 23.59
CA ALA A 302 -18.14 4.32 24.78
C ALA A 302 -17.34 5.47 25.39
N GLU A 303 -16.89 6.43 24.58
CA GLU A 303 -16.00 7.52 25.03
C GLU A 303 -16.61 8.92 24.82
N CYS A 304 -17.93 9.01 24.46
CA CYS A 304 -18.58 10.27 24.12
C CYS A 304 -17.80 11.08 23.05
N PHE A 305 -17.47 12.32 23.36
CA PHE A 305 -16.67 13.17 22.46
C PHE A 305 -15.19 12.98 22.74
N ASP A 306 -14.41 12.90 21.66
CA ASP A 306 -12.96 12.92 21.72
C ASP A 306 -12.36 14.02 20.83
N LEU A 307 -11.23 14.53 21.25
CA LEU A 307 -10.40 15.45 20.51
C LEU A 307 -8.98 14.94 20.48
N GLU A 308 -8.38 14.94 19.32
CA GLU A 308 -6.96 14.61 19.12
C GLU A 308 -6.23 15.74 18.41
N THR A 309 -5.03 16.04 18.87
CA THR A 309 -4.07 16.88 18.14
C THR A 309 -2.76 16.16 17.99
N ARG A 310 -2.11 16.32 16.86
CA ARG A 310 -0.80 15.76 16.56
C ARG A 310 0.03 16.78 15.81
N TRP A 311 1.15 17.14 16.40
CA TRP A 311 2.18 17.96 15.78
C TRP A 311 3.35 17.07 15.38
N THR A 312 3.88 17.24 14.17
CA THR A 312 4.99 16.45 13.65
C THR A 312 6.00 17.38 12.99
N ALA A 313 7.27 17.27 13.40
CA ALA A 313 8.43 17.83 12.70
C ALA A 313 9.14 16.69 11.97
N ARG A 314 9.23 16.77 10.63
CA ARG A 314 9.68 15.66 9.76
C ARG A 314 11.18 15.64 9.52
N ASN A 315 11.87 16.72 9.79
CA ASN A 315 13.32 16.85 9.65
C ASN A 315 13.93 17.47 10.90
N PHE A 316 13.52 17.00 12.09
CA PHE A 316 13.94 17.55 13.36
C PHE A 316 15.46 17.55 13.50
N ARG A 317 16.08 18.74 13.56
CA ARG A 317 17.53 18.94 13.60
C ARG A 317 18.27 18.31 12.41
N GLY A 318 17.63 18.17 11.27
CA GLY A 318 18.19 17.55 10.08
C GLY A 318 18.23 16.00 10.15
N GLY A 319 18.76 15.34 9.11
CA GLY A 319 18.95 13.89 9.08
C GLY A 319 17.67 13.07 8.88
N GLY A 320 16.56 13.68 8.45
CA GLY A 320 15.28 13.01 8.24
C GLY A 320 14.63 12.50 9.53
N ARG A 321 15.05 13.01 10.71
CA ARG A 321 14.51 12.63 12.01
C ARG A 321 13.10 13.15 12.18
N ILE A 322 12.26 12.36 12.84
CA ILE A 322 10.89 12.73 13.13
C ILE A 322 10.75 12.98 14.62
N LEU A 323 10.19 14.14 14.98
CA LEU A 323 9.72 14.42 16.33
C LEU A 323 8.20 14.65 16.25
N GLN A 324 7.43 13.88 17.00
CA GLN A 324 5.99 13.98 17.04
C GLN A 324 5.52 14.20 18.47
N ALA A 325 4.63 15.16 18.68
CA ALA A 325 3.89 15.31 19.92
C ALA A 325 2.41 15.02 19.62
N ARG A 326 1.80 14.18 20.45
CA ARG A 326 0.40 13.77 20.35
C ARG A 326 -0.30 14.03 21.68
N ALA A 327 -1.49 14.61 21.60
CA ALA A 327 -2.40 14.71 22.73
C ALA A 327 -3.80 14.30 22.28
N ARG A 328 -4.43 13.40 23.05
CA ARG A 328 -5.84 13.00 22.87
C ARG A 328 -6.56 13.16 24.19
N VAL A 329 -7.79 13.62 24.12
CA VAL A 329 -8.70 13.73 25.27
C VAL A 329 -10.03 13.14 24.85
N SER A 330 -10.57 12.20 25.62
CA SER A 330 -11.89 11.60 25.38
C SER A 330 -12.72 11.55 26.66
N ASN A 331 -13.92 11.05 26.59
CA ASN A 331 -14.96 11.19 27.62
C ASN A 331 -15.36 12.66 27.87
N LEU A 332 -15.16 13.53 26.86
CA LEU A 332 -15.59 14.91 26.97
C LEU A 332 -17.13 14.97 27.00
N LEU A 333 -17.65 15.80 27.92
CA LEU A 333 -19.08 16.04 28.08
C LEU A 333 -19.91 14.78 28.41
N THR A 334 -19.29 13.72 28.90
CA THR A 334 -19.96 12.48 29.29
C THR A 334 -21.15 12.71 30.25
N PRO A 335 -21.04 13.53 31.31
CA PRO A 335 -22.17 13.76 32.23
C PRO A 335 -23.40 14.36 31.54
N GLN A 336 -23.23 15.14 30.47
CA GLN A 336 -24.32 15.83 29.77
C GLN A 336 -24.97 14.98 28.68
N PHE A 337 -24.18 14.12 28.01
CA PHE A 337 -24.62 13.45 26.79
C PHE A 337 -24.68 11.93 26.89
N ARG A 338 -24.23 11.33 28.00
CA ARG A 338 -24.22 9.89 28.21
C ARG A 338 -25.54 9.22 27.84
N ASP A 339 -26.66 9.69 28.41
CA ASP A 339 -27.94 9.03 28.24
C ASP A 339 -28.58 9.23 26.84
N ILE A 340 -28.01 10.15 26.02
CA ILE A 340 -28.55 10.53 24.72
C ILE A 340 -27.67 10.04 23.57
N LEU A 341 -26.33 10.27 23.64
CA LEU A 341 -25.40 10.05 22.53
C LEU A 341 -24.40 8.93 22.80
N CYS A 342 -24.07 8.67 24.06
CA CYS A 342 -23.04 7.70 24.44
C CYS A 342 -23.47 6.81 25.60
N PRO A 343 -24.53 6.00 25.43
CA PRO A 343 -25.13 5.23 26.51
C PRO A 343 -24.23 4.14 27.11
N GLN A 344 -23.13 3.80 26.41
CA GLN A 344 -22.11 2.85 26.89
C GLN A 344 -20.92 3.53 27.57
N ALA A 345 -20.92 4.86 27.67
CA ALA A 345 -19.89 5.57 28.41
C ALA A 345 -20.00 5.28 29.91
N GLY A 346 -18.85 5.12 30.56
CA GLY A 346 -18.76 4.77 31.98
C GLY A 346 -19.44 5.77 32.90
N LYS A 347 -19.70 5.32 34.13
CA LYS A 347 -20.24 6.13 35.24
C LYS A 347 -19.12 6.40 36.22
N GLU A 348 -19.28 7.45 37.05
CA GLU A 348 -18.35 7.82 38.10
C GLU A 348 -16.92 7.90 37.55
N GLU A 349 -15.97 7.17 38.12
CA GLU A 349 -14.56 7.14 37.72
C GLU A 349 -14.35 6.67 36.25
N PHE A 350 -15.18 5.73 35.76
CA PHE A 350 -15.10 5.26 34.37
C PHE A 350 -15.56 6.32 33.36
N GLY A 351 -16.37 7.26 33.77
CA GLY A 351 -16.87 8.37 32.95
C GLY A 351 -16.03 9.63 33.03
N GLU A 352 -14.98 9.65 33.83
CA GLU A 352 -14.04 10.75 33.91
C GLU A 352 -13.23 10.90 32.62
N LEU A 353 -12.58 12.05 32.49
CA LEU A 353 -11.77 12.41 31.35
C LEU A 353 -10.64 11.40 31.11
N ASN A 354 -10.63 10.75 29.94
CA ASN A 354 -9.50 10.01 29.47
C ASN A 354 -8.54 10.94 28.72
N TRP A 355 -7.26 10.69 28.85
CA TRP A 355 -6.23 11.48 28.16
C TRP A 355 -5.03 10.62 27.80
N LEU A 356 -4.37 11.01 26.71
CA LEU A 356 -3.10 10.46 26.29
C LEU A 356 -2.22 11.63 25.83
N ALA A 357 -1.01 11.67 26.31
CA ALA A 357 0.03 12.60 25.82
C ALA A 357 1.29 11.78 25.52
N SER A 358 1.86 11.95 24.32
CA SER A 358 3.13 11.34 23.97
C SER A 358 4.05 12.29 23.22
N ILE A 359 5.36 12.02 23.36
CA ILE A 359 6.41 12.62 22.52
C ILE A 359 7.20 11.45 21.94
N ASP A 360 7.17 11.35 20.63
CA ASP A 360 7.76 10.27 19.87
C ASP A 360 8.92 10.81 19.04
N PHE A 361 10.09 10.20 19.14
CA PHE A 361 11.27 10.50 18.35
C PHE A 361 11.60 9.28 17.47
N ALA A 362 11.77 9.49 16.17
CA ALA A 362 12.20 8.46 15.26
C ALA A 362 13.45 8.89 14.49
N GLN A 363 14.46 8.01 14.53
CA GLN A 363 15.69 8.10 13.76
C GLN A 363 15.63 7.07 12.63
N PRO A 364 15.56 7.48 11.34
CA PRO A 364 15.33 6.57 10.22
C PRO A 364 16.49 5.59 10.00
N TRP A 365 17.72 5.94 10.42
CA TRP A 365 18.87 5.06 10.37
C TRP A 365 19.86 5.36 11.51
N ILE A 366 20.43 4.32 12.08
CA ILE A 366 21.45 4.38 13.13
C ILE A 366 22.52 3.32 12.87
N PHE A 367 23.79 3.71 12.79
CA PHE A 367 24.94 2.87 12.44
C PHE A 367 24.91 2.27 11.02
N SER A 368 23.74 2.03 10.45
CA SER A 368 23.51 1.46 9.12
C SER A 368 22.14 1.89 8.63
N THR A 369 21.98 2.04 7.31
CA THR A 369 20.72 2.32 6.63
C THR A 369 19.63 1.26 6.89
N ARG A 370 20.03 0.08 7.37
CA ARG A 370 19.14 -1.04 7.70
C ARG A 370 18.60 -1.02 9.13
N ASN A 371 19.09 -0.12 9.97
CA ASN A 371 18.64 -0.03 11.36
C ASN A 371 17.88 1.27 11.57
N SER A 372 16.70 1.21 12.15
CA SER A 372 15.93 2.37 12.62
C SER A 372 15.73 2.31 14.12
N PHE A 373 15.64 3.48 14.73
CA PHE A 373 15.44 3.63 16.17
C PHE A 373 14.24 4.52 16.45
N VAL A 374 13.42 4.11 17.42
CA VAL A 374 12.28 4.89 17.91
C VAL A 374 12.38 4.98 19.42
N ALA A 375 12.11 6.17 19.95
CA ALA A 375 11.94 6.39 21.38
C ALA A 375 10.68 7.20 21.62
N SER A 376 9.87 6.82 22.59
CA SER A 376 8.62 7.47 22.97
C SER A 376 8.53 7.65 24.47
N VAL A 377 8.11 8.83 24.92
CA VAL A 377 7.69 9.07 26.31
C VAL A 377 6.20 9.32 26.26
N PHE A 378 5.45 8.64 27.12
CA PHE A 378 4.01 8.74 27.15
C PHE A 378 3.46 8.82 28.57
N GLY A 379 2.28 9.40 28.67
CA GLY A 379 1.44 9.33 29.85
C GLY A 379 -0.02 9.21 29.40
N GLU A 380 -0.78 8.39 30.11
CA GLU A 380 -2.17 8.14 29.73
C GLU A 380 -3.04 7.83 30.96
N ARG A 381 -4.31 8.18 30.83
CA ARG A 381 -5.41 7.65 31.60
C ARG A 381 -6.44 7.10 30.62
N GLN A 382 -6.75 5.83 30.75
CA GLN A 382 -7.74 5.12 29.94
C GLN A 382 -8.73 4.41 30.85
N SER A 383 -10.02 4.56 30.57
CA SER A 383 -11.05 3.77 31.20
C SER A 383 -11.72 2.87 30.15
N LEU A 384 -11.97 1.62 30.54
CA LEU A 384 -12.90 0.76 29.85
C LEU A 384 -14.16 0.67 30.72
N PRO A 385 -15.31 1.17 30.27
CA PRO A 385 -16.51 1.26 31.08
C PRO A 385 -16.85 -0.04 31.82
N ASP A 386 -17.06 0.05 33.12
CA ASP A 386 -17.40 -1.04 34.02
C ASP A 386 -16.36 -2.20 34.10
N VAL A 387 -15.14 -2.01 33.57
CA VAL A 387 -14.05 -3.02 33.59
C VAL A 387 -12.85 -2.52 34.36
N PHE A 388 -12.17 -1.49 33.86
CA PHE A 388 -10.98 -0.94 34.53
C PHE A 388 -10.75 0.54 34.21
N VAL A 389 -10.00 1.19 35.07
CA VAL A 389 -9.31 2.46 34.83
C VAL A 389 -7.82 2.22 34.96
N ARG A 390 -7.07 2.52 33.89
CA ARG A 390 -5.62 2.42 33.85
C ARG A 390 -4.99 3.80 33.78
N GLN A 391 -4.03 4.05 34.65
CA GLN A 391 -3.16 5.22 34.58
C GLN A 391 -1.72 4.74 34.40
N ALA A 392 -1.02 5.29 33.42
CA ALA A 392 0.34 4.87 33.15
C ALA A 392 1.22 6.04 32.69
N VAL A 393 2.48 5.99 33.06
CA VAL A 393 3.53 6.84 32.52
C VAL A 393 4.73 5.96 32.20
N GLY A 394 5.30 6.13 31.00
CA GLY A 394 6.37 5.23 30.58
C GLY A 394 7.26 5.80 29.49
N LEU A 395 8.28 4.99 29.20
CA LEU A 395 9.22 5.16 28.11
C LEU A 395 9.13 3.91 27.23
N GLN A 396 9.17 4.08 25.95
CA GLN A 396 9.32 2.99 25.00
C GLN A 396 10.53 3.26 24.12
N VAL A 397 11.39 2.29 23.93
CA VAL A 397 12.48 2.32 22.96
C VAL A 397 12.41 1.08 22.08
N ALA A 398 12.65 1.25 20.77
CA ALA A 398 12.67 0.15 19.83
C ALA A 398 13.78 0.33 18.81
N LEU A 399 14.49 -0.76 18.53
CA LEU A 399 15.48 -0.86 17.47
C LEU A 399 14.99 -1.90 16.46
N THR A 400 14.78 -1.46 15.22
CA THR A 400 14.36 -2.32 14.13
C THR A 400 15.50 -2.48 13.13
N ARG A 401 15.79 -3.73 12.73
CA ARG A 401 16.74 -4.07 11.68
C ARG A 401 16.05 -4.73 10.50
N ALA A 402 16.20 -4.13 9.32
CA ALA A 402 15.84 -4.77 8.07
C ALA A 402 16.88 -5.85 7.75
N ILE A 403 16.48 -7.13 7.76
CA ILE A 403 17.37 -8.28 7.49
C ILE A 403 17.38 -8.59 5.99
N GLY A 404 16.29 -8.31 5.30
CA GLY A 404 16.13 -8.51 3.87
C GLY A 404 14.92 -7.77 3.33
N PRO A 405 14.63 -7.92 2.03
CA PRO A 405 13.40 -7.36 1.47
C PRO A 405 12.19 -7.83 2.27
N GLN A 406 11.37 -6.89 2.74
CA GLN A 406 10.14 -7.17 3.48
C GLN A 406 10.33 -8.10 4.70
N THR A 407 11.54 -8.08 5.30
CA THR A 407 11.87 -8.87 6.50
C THR A 407 12.53 -7.97 7.53
N SER A 408 11.96 -7.90 8.73
CA SER A 408 12.49 -7.08 9.83
C SER A 408 12.50 -7.83 11.16
N LEU A 409 13.47 -7.46 12.00
CA LEU A 409 13.57 -7.85 13.39
C LEU A 409 13.55 -6.59 14.24
N THR A 410 12.66 -6.54 15.23
CA THR A 410 12.54 -5.44 16.18
C THR A 410 12.78 -5.93 17.57
N ILE A 411 13.59 -5.21 18.34
CA ILE A 411 13.76 -5.40 19.78
C ILE A 411 13.20 -4.13 20.43
N SER A 412 12.30 -4.31 21.39
CA SER A 412 11.67 -3.22 22.12
C SER A 412 11.82 -3.40 23.62
N TYR A 413 11.87 -2.28 24.34
CA TYR A 413 11.84 -2.23 25.79
C TYR A 413 10.90 -1.08 26.21
N ARG A 414 9.95 -1.40 27.10
CA ARG A 414 8.88 -0.46 27.50
C ARG A 414 8.70 -0.45 29.02
N PRO A 415 9.60 0.19 29.78
CA PRO A 415 9.38 0.41 31.20
C PRO A 415 8.25 1.42 31.42
N GLU A 416 7.31 1.06 32.27
CA GLU A 416 6.20 1.93 32.66
C GLU A 416 5.87 1.77 34.15
N LEU A 417 5.42 2.87 34.76
CA LEU A 417 4.75 2.89 36.02
C LEU A 417 3.25 2.94 35.74
N SER A 418 2.52 1.94 36.19
CA SER A 418 1.08 1.84 35.94
C SER A 418 0.32 1.51 37.20
N ARG A 419 -0.90 2.03 37.26
CA ARG A 419 -1.93 1.71 38.24
C ARG A 419 -3.16 1.26 37.51
N LEU A 420 -3.78 0.17 37.98
CA LEU A 420 -4.96 -0.41 37.37
C LEU A 420 -6.05 -0.57 38.41
N GLU A 421 -7.03 0.32 38.39
CA GLU A 421 -8.26 0.22 39.22
C GLU A 421 -9.25 -0.65 38.46
N ALA A 422 -9.72 -1.74 39.08
CA ALA A 422 -10.56 -2.73 38.42
C ALA A 422 -11.93 -2.84 39.08
N ALA A 423 -12.98 -3.05 38.28
CA ALA A 423 -14.29 -3.44 38.78
C ALA A 423 -14.24 -4.90 39.27
N GLU A 424 -14.36 -5.11 40.57
CA GLU A 424 -14.14 -6.39 41.25
C GLU A 424 -14.78 -7.60 40.57
N LEU A 425 -16.06 -7.50 40.19
CA LEU A 425 -16.81 -8.61 39.62
C LEU A 425 -16.34 -8.99 38.22
N LEU A 426 -16.11 -8.01 37.34
CA LEU A 426 -15.70 -8.24 35.96
C LEU A 426 -14.23 -8.63 35.85
N PHE A 427 -13.39 -8.12 36.74
CA PHE A 427 -11.98 -8.47 36.78
C PHE A 427 -11.78 -9.92 37.19
N CYS A 428 -12.54 -10.38 38.20
CA CYS A 428 -12.51 -11.76 38.63
C CYS A 428 -13.03 -12.73 37.54
N THR A 429 -14.18 -12.42 36.93
CA THR A 429 -14.80 -13.32 35.94
C THR A 429 -14.10 -13.29 34.58
N GLY A 430 -13.51 -12.15 34.19
CA GLY A 430 -12.86 -11.96 32.89
C GLY A 430 -11.36 -12.29 32.88
N PHE A 431 -10.64 -11.93 33.95
CA PHE A 431 -9.18 -12.09 34.02
C PHE A 431 -8.72 -13.14 35.04
N LEU A 432 -9.63 -13.80 35.76
CA LEU A 432 -9.36 -14.82 36.78
C LEU A 432 -8.53 -14.28 37.97
N VAL A 433 -8.53 -12.98 38.20
CA VAL A 433 -7.90 -12.31 39.35
C VAL A 433 -8.99 -12.02 40.37
N CYS A 434 -9.15 -12.88 41.35
CA CYS A 434 -10.29 -12.89 42.27
C CYS A 434 -9.94 -12.67 43.73
N THR A 435 -8.66 -12.69 44.08
CA THR A 435 -8.29 -12.48 45.48
C THR A 435 -8.18 -10.99 45.77
N PRO A 436 -8.68 -10.51 46.92
CA PRO A 436 -8.54 -9.11 47.31
C PRO A 436 -7.07 -8.63 47.32
N GLU A 437 -6.14 -9.52 47.70
CA GLU A 437 -4.71 -9.21 47.70
C GLU A 437 -4.17 -8.93 46.31
N ASP A 438 -4.60 -9.68 45.27
CA ASP A 438 -4.17 -9.46 43.88
C ASP A 438 -4.78 -8.16 43.32
N ILE A 439 -5.99 -7.82 43.73
CA ILE A 439 -6.65 -6.56 43.32
C ILE A 439 -5.93 -5.37 43.97
N ASP A 440 -5.61 -5.44 45.24
CA ASP A 440 -4.86 -4.39 45.95
C ASP A 440 -3.47 -4.16 45.33
N ILE A 441 -2.78 -5.24 44.90
CA ILE A 441 -1.51 -5.12 44.16
C ILE A 441 -1.67 -4.38 42.87
N LEU A 442 -2.74 -4.60 42.11
CA LEU A 442 -3.00 -3.93 40.82
C LEU A 442 -3.40 -2.47 41.00
N ASP A 443 -4.07 -2.14 42.11
CA ASP A 443 -4.47 -0.78 42.48
C ASP A 443 -3.30 0.08 42.98
N ASP A 444 -2.21 -0.54 43.43
CA ASP A 444 -0.97 0.15 43.72
C ASP A 444 -0.20 0.51 42.45
N VAL A 445 0.75 1.44 42.57
CA VAL A 445 1.63 1.80 41.46
C VAL A 445 2.68 0.72 41.25
N ASN A 446 2.55 0.00 40.14
CA ASN A 446 3.47 -1.07 39.77
C ASN A 446 4.41 -0.65 38.65
N MET A 447 5.65 -1.14 38.69
CA MET A 447 6.59 -1.01 37.59
C MET A 447 6.52 -2.27 36.72
N ILE A 448 6.20 -2.09 35.45
CA ILE A 448 6.22 -3.16 34.46
C ILE A 448 7.24 -2.77 33.38
N ALA A 449 8.13 -3.72 33.04
CA ALA A 449 9.22 -3.43 32.09
C ALA A 449 9.34 -4.55 31.02
N PRO A 450 8.36 -4.67 30.10
CA PRO A 450 8.39 -5.70 29.08
C PRO A 450 9.53 -5.48 28.08
N ILE A 451 10.20 -6.59 27.75
CA ILE A 451 11.12 -6.69 26.63
C ILE A 451 10.43 -7.50 25.54
N GLY A 452 10.31 -6.92 24.35
CA GLY A 452 9.69 -7.54 23.19
C GLY A 452 10.70 -7.85 22.10
N ILE A 453 10.49 -8.97 21.41
CA ILE A 453 11.20 -9.33 20.18
C ILE A 453 10.15 -9.66 19.15
N SER A 454 10.12 -8.87 18.08
CA SER A 454 9.17 -9.04 16.96
C SER A 454 9.92 -9.35 15.67
N PHE A 455 9.54 -10.42 15.01
CA PHE A 455 10.02 -10.78 13.68
C PHE A 455 8.87 -10.72 12.70
N SER A 456 9.05 -10.00 11.58
CA SER A 456 8.07 -9.97 10.51
C SER A 456 8.70 -10.26 9.16
N ARG A 457 8.00 -11.06 8.36
CA ARG A 457 8.38 -11.37 6.99
C ARG A 457 7.15 -11.43 6.11
N ASN A 458 7.12 -10.61 5.07
CA ASN A 458 6.03 -10.59 4.10
C ASN A 458 6.58 -10.84 2.70
N LEU A 459 6.27 -11.99 2.13
CA LEU A 459 6.64 -12.40 0.77
C LEU A 459 5.42 -12.49 -0.16
N ALA A 460 4.35 -11.78 0.17
CA ALA A 460 3.20 -11.69 -0.73
C ALA A 460 3.57 -10.94 -2.01
N ASN A 461 3.15 -11.46 -3.15
CA ASN A 461 3.43 -10.88 -4.46
C ASN A 461 2.76 -9.51 -4.68
N ASN A 462 1.67 -9.24 -3.99
CA ASN A 462 0.96 -7.95 -4.03
C ASN A 462 0.41 -7.62 -2.63
N PRO A 463 0.81 -6.50 -2.01
CA PRO A 463 0.32 -6.11 -0.69
C PRO A 463 -1.18 -5.83 -0.61
N LEU A 464 -1.79 -5.34 -1.71
CA LEU A 464 -3.22 -4.97 -1.76
C LEU A 464 -4.12 -6.12 -2.18
N ASN A 465 -3.63 -7.03 -3.03
CA ASN A 465 -4.38 -8.20 -3.48
C ASN A 465 -3.43 -9.40 -3.62
N PRO A 466 -3.06 -10.04 -2.50
CA PRO A 466 -2.12 -11.16 -2.50
C PRO A 466 -2.75 -12.40 -3.14
N THR A 467 -2.11 -12.92 -4.19
CA THR A 467 -2.50 -14.17 -4.85
C THR A 467 -1.49 -15.30 -4.67
N ARG A 468 -0.25 -14.94 -4.24
CA ARG A 468 0.85 -15.88 -3.98
C ARG A 468 1.76 -15.33 -2.89
N GLY A 469 2.42 -16.22 -2.17
CA GLY A 469 3.35 -15.90 -1.10
C GLY A 469 2.75 -16.13 0.28
N TYR A 470 3.40 -15.61 1.31
CA TYR A 470 2.98 -15.73 2.70
C TYR A 470 3.41 -14.50 3.49
N SER A 471 2.72 -14.27 4.61
CA SER A 471 3.11 -13.33 5.65
C SER A 471 3.27 -14.09 6.96
N LEU A 472 4.37 -13.83 7.66
CA LEU A 472 4.68 -14.40 8.97
C LEU A 472 5.00 -13.26 9.93
N ALA A 473 4.34 -13.24 11.08
CA ALA A 473 4.64 -12.37 12.21
C ALA A 473 4.79 -13.23 13.46
N LEU A 474 5.88 -13.03 14.19
CA LEU A 474 6.16 -13.67 15.47
C LEU A 474 6.50 -12.58 16.47
N ASP A 475 5.76 -12.54 17.56
CA ASP A 475 5.94 -11.58 18.65
C ASP A 475 6.14 -12.37 19.94
N LEU A 476 7.25 -12.09 20.61
CA LEU A 476 7.59 -12.63 21.92
C LEU A 476 7.76 -11.46 22.87
N GLU A 477 7.07 -11.50 23.97
CA GLU A 477 7.17 -10.49 25.03
C GLU A 477 7.41 -11.17 26.38
N HIS A 478 8.33 -10.62 27.15
CA HIS A 478 8.57 -11.02 28.52
C HIS A 478 8.56 -9.78 29.41
N ALA A 479 7.63 -9.76 30.34
CA ALA A 479 7.53 -8.72 31.33
C ALA A 479 8.25 -9.21 32.63
N ALA A 480 9.22 -8.42 33.07
CA ALA A 480 9.79 -8.51 34.42
C ALA A 480 9.19 -7.38 35.26
N GLY A 481 8.57 -7.71 36.36
CA GLY A 481 8.02 -6.78 37.34
C GLY A 481 8.75 -6.93 38.66
#